data_3695a07108232b338f7d8a634d5b805d
#
_entry.id   3695a07108232b338f7d8a634d5b805d
#
_cell.length_a   1.000
_cell.length_b   1.000
_cell.length_c   1.000
_cell.angle_alpha   90.00
_cell.angle_beta   90.00
_cell.angle_gamma   90.00
#
_symmetry.space_group_name_H-M   'P 1'
#
loop_
_entity.id
_entity.type
_entity.pdbx_description
1 polymer ?
#
loop_
_entity_poly.entity_id
_entity_poly.type
_entity_poly.pdbx_seq_one_letter_code
_entity_poly.pdbx_strand_id
1 'polypeptide(L)'
;MKSKMNANINKIVRKFLKNLLVATLITYILFFVIFIFLQKSFIYFPDDQDFKDCQGFLDYEKKTISNTRFYFKQGTDNALIYYHGNAGSTCDRSLIKEFFEENNYSIIFVEYTGYSNDQTKPNKEQIFKDVENIHKFLTKNNLNNNVVYGQSLGSGPASYHASLGNVGKLILVSPFSSMRDLIKSKIKIYPVSIILTEDYNNQDLLSNYNNRLLILHGGEDKQIPVHHSRKLYEGLKNTNKEHIIIENFGHDDIWLSSIFKKSILDELNIKL
;
A
#
# COMPACT_ATOMS: atom_id res chain seq x y z
N MET A 1 -11.12 -33.45 -58.75
CA MET A 1 -11.38 -33.85 -57.35
C MET A 1 -10.52 -33.11 -56.35
N LYS A 2 -9.20 -33.05 -56.48
CA LYS A 2 -8.26 -32.38 -55.53
C LYS A 2 -8.59 -30.88 -55.27
N SER A 3 -8.97 -30.11 -56.30
CA SER A 3 -9.28 -28.67 -56.18
C SER A 3 -10.52 -28.39 -55.29
N LYS A 4 -11.61 -29.17 -55.45
CA LYS A 4 -12.82 -29.04 -54.61
C LYS A 4 -12.57 -29.45 -53.15
N MET A 5 -11.71 -30.46 -52.94
CA MET A 5 -11.34 -30.91 -51.60
C MET A 5 -10.53 -29.86 -50.87
N ASN A 6 -9.55 -29.22 -51.52
CA ASN A 6 -8.76 -28.13 -50.94
C ASN A 6 -9.63 -26.90 -50.62
N ALA A 7 -10.60 -26.55 -51.47
CA ALA A 7 -11.52 -25.44 -51.19
C ALA A 7 -12.41 -25.73 -49.98
N ASN A 8 -12.86 -26.96 -49.78
CA ASN A 8 -13.64 -27.37 -48.60
C ASN A 8 -12.82 -27.35 -47.30
N ILE A 9 -11.58 -27.85 -47.35
CA ILE A 9 -10.64 -27.81 -46.22
C ILE A 9 -10.40 -26.34 -45.81
N ASN A 10 -10.11 -25.46 -46.77
CA ASN A 10 -9.88 -24.03 -46.49
C ASN A 10 -11.11 -23.36 -45.86
N LYS A 11 -12.32 -23.71 -46.27
CA LYS A 11 -13.58 -23.21 -45.69
C LYS A 11 -13.76 -23.68 -44.23
N ILE A 12 -13.46 -24.94 -43.94
CA ILE A 12 -13.51 -25.51 -42.59
C ILE A 12 -12.48 -24.84 -41.69
N VAL A 13 -11.24 -24.69 -42.15
CA VAL A 13 -10.15 -24.04 -41.39
C VAL A 13 -10.50 -22.59 -41.10
N ARG A 14 -11.01 -21.82 -42.08
CA ARG A 14 -11.44 -20.44 -41.88
C ARG A 14 -12.57 -20.33 -40.85
N LYS A 15 -13.56 -21.25 -40.90
CA LYS A 15 -14.66 -21.30 -39.91
C LYS A 15 -14.12 -21.59 -38.50
N PHE A 16 -13.21 -22.55 -38.39
CA PHE A 16 -12.56 -22.91 -37.12
C PHE A 16 -11.78 -21.72 -36.55
N LEU A 17 -10.93 -21.08 -37.36
CA LEU A 17 -10.14 -19.91 -36.94
C LEU A 17 -11.04 -18.73 -36.53
N LYS A 18 -12.14 -18.49 -37.27
CA LYS A 18 -13.11 -17.45 -36.89
C LYS A 18 -13.77 -17.77 -35.54
N ASN A 19 -14.19 -19.01 -35.31
CA ASN A 19 -14.82 -19.40 -34.05
C ASN A 19 -13.81 -19.33 -32.88
N LEU A 20 -12.56 -19.73 -33.11
CA LEU A 20 -11.48 -19.59 -32.11
C LEU A 20 -11.25 -18.11 -31.75
N LEU A 21 -11.15 -17.23 -32.75
CA LEU A 21 -10.99 -15.81 -32.54
C LEU A 21 -12.14 -15.21 -31.72
N VAL A 22 -13.39 -15.57 -32.08
CA VAL A 22 -14.58 -15.11 -31.34
C VAL A 22 -14.57 -15.60 -29.90
N ALA A 23 -14.26 -16.88 -29.68
CA ALA A 23 -14.17 -17.47 -28.35
C ALA A 23 -13.09 -16.76 -27.51
N THR A 24 -11.90 -16.51 -28.08
CA THR A 24 -10.81 -15.79 -27.41
C THR A 24 -11.23 -14.37 -27.05
N LEU A 25 -11.91 -13.67 -27.97
CA LEU A 25 -12.40 -12.29 -27.69
C LEU A 25 -13.45 -12.27 -26.58
N ILE A 26 -14.39 -13.21 -26.59
CA ILE A 26 -15.40 -13.33 -25.54
C ILE A 26 -14.72 -13.60 -24.18
N THR A 27 -13.77 -14.51 -24.13
CA THR A 27 -13.01 -14.84 -22.92
C THR A 27 -12.24 -13.63 -22.41
N TYR A 28 -11.56 -12.89 -23.31
CA TYR A 28 -10.84 -11.66 -22.95
C TYR A 28 -11.79 -10.61 -22.34
N ILE A 29 -12.94 -10.38 -22.98
CA ILE A 29 -13.93 -9.41 -22.47
C ILE A 29 -14.49 -9.87 -21.13
N LEU A 30 -14.77 -11.17 -20.96
CA LEU A 30 -15.28 -11.71 -19.70
C LEU A 30 -14.29 -11.46 -18.55
N PHE A 31 -13.01 -11.81 -18.73
CA PHE A 31 -11.98 -11.54 -17.71
C PHE A 31 -11.76 -10.04 -17.47
N PHE A 32 -11.87 -9.23 -18.51
CA PHE A 32 -11.81 -7.77 -18.37
C PHE A 32 -12.95 -7.23 -17.48
N VAL A 33 -14.18 -7.68 -17.70
CA VAL A 33 -15.33 -7.32 -16.88
C VAL A 33 -15.17 -7.82 -15.44
N ILE A 34 -14.75 -9.06 -15.26
CA ILE A 34 -14.46 -9.64 -13.94
C ILE A 34 -13.43 -8.76 -13.20
N PHE A 35 -12.34 -8.37 -13.86
CA PHE A 35 -11.32 -7.52 -13.26
C PHE A 35 -11.89 -6.16 -12.80
N ILE A 36 -12.74 -5.50 -13.60
CA ILE A 36 -13.35 -4.21 -13.21
C ILE A 36 -14.15 -4.35 -11.90
N PHE A 37 -14.94 -5.41 -11.76
CA PHE A 37 -15.80 -5.59 -10.58
C PHE A 37 -15.05 -6.14 -9.36
N LEU A 38 -14.01 -6.94 -9.57
CA LEU A 38 -13.29 -7.62 -8.50
C LEU A 38 -11.94 -6.98 -8.14
N GLN A 39 -11.55 -5.85 -8.74
CA GLN A 39 -10.23 -5.24 -8.51
C GLN A 39 -9.97 -4.96 -7.02
N LYS A 40 -10.99 -4.59 -6.24
CA LYS A 40 -10.87 -4.38 -4.79
C LYS A 40 -10.49 -5.66 -4.05
N SER A 41 -11.09 -6.80 -4.43
CA SER A 41 -10.77 -8.10 -3.83
C SER A 41 -9.38 -8.63 -4.21
N PHE A 42 -8.74 -8.05 -5.24
CA PHE A 42 -7.35 -8.35 -5.60
C PHE A 42 -6.33 -7.42 -4.92
N ILE A 43 -6.80 -6.35 -4.31
CA ILE A 43 -5.95 -5.34 -3.66
C ILE A 43 -6.03 -5.45 -2.14
N TYR A 44 -7.23 -5.67 -1.59
CA TYR A 44 -7.48 -5.66 -0.15
C TYR A 44 -7.80 -7.07 0.35
N PHE A 45 -7.08 -7.50 1.38
CA PHE A 45 -7.21 -8.83 1.99
C PHE A 45 -7.40 -8.69 3.51
N PRO A 46 -8.53 -8.10 3.97
CA PRO A 46 -8.81 -7.97 5.40
C PRO A 46 -8.99 -9.34 6.04
N ASP A 47 -8.66 -9.46 7.32
CA ASP A 47 -8.99 -10.59 8.16
C ASP A 47 -10.25 -10.35 9.02
N ASP A 48 -10.65 -11.38 9.75
CA ASP A 48 -11.80 -11.36 10.65
C ASP A 48 -11.41 -11.06 12.12
N GLN A 49 -10.15 -10.64 12.38
CA GLN A 49 -9.68 -10.28 13.73
C GLN A 49 -10.48 -9.08 14.23
N ASP A 50 -11.15 -9.21 15.37
CA ASP A 50 -11.88 -8.09 15.95
C ASP A 50 -10.92 -7.00 16.46
N PHE A 51 -11.17 -5.76 16.07
CA PHE A 51 -10.39 -4.60 16.50
C PHE A 51 -10.34 -4.46 18.03
N LYS A 52 -11.46 -4.79 18.72
CA LYS A 52 -11.54 -4.66 20.18
C LYS A 52 -10.83 -5.77 20.93
N ASP A 53 -10.67 -6.94 20.30
CA ASP A 53 -10.12 -8.15 20.94
C ASP A 53 -8.66 -8.39 20.59
N CYS A 54 -7.97 -7.40 20.00
CA CYS A 54 -6.55 -7.51 19.69
C CYS A 54 -5.68 -7.57 20.95
N GLN A 55 -5.04 -8.73 21.17
CA GLN A 55 -4.13 -8.96 22.30
C GLN A 55 -2.81 -8.19 22.17
N GLY A 56 -2.38 -7.91 20.93
CA GLY A 56 -1.13 -7.20 20.68
C GLY A 56 -1.14 -5.71 21.09
N PHE A 57 -2.34 -5.13 21.32
CA PHE A 57 -2.54 -3.72 21.68
C PHE A 57 -3.34 -3.54 22.97
N LEU A 58 -3.15 -4.43 23.98
CA LEU A 58 -3.84 -4.31 25.27
C LEU A 58 -3.47 -3.04 26.04
N ASP A 59 -2.26 -2.54 25.86
CA ASP A 59 -1.71 -1.33 26.47
C ASP A 59 -1.97 -0.05 25.67
N TYR A 60 -2.76 -0.14 24.59
CA TYR A 60 -3.19 0.99 23.78
C TYR A 60 -4.66 1.30 23.97
N GLU A 61 -5.01 2.57 23.96
CA GLU A 61 -6.40 3.00 23.86
C GLU A 61 -6.96 2.69 22.48
N LYS A 62 -8.09 1.99 22.43
CA LYS A 62 -8.83 1.70 21.19
C LYS A 62 -9.78 2.85 20.89
N LYS A 63 -9.40 3.70 19.94
CA LYS A 63 -10.17 4.90 19.57
C LYS A 63 -10.94 4.70 18.27
N THR A 64 -12.10 5.38 18.21
CA THR A 64 -12.90 5.48 16.98
C THR A 64 -13.32 6.94 16.81
N ILE A 65 -13.02 7.52 15.64
CA ILE A 65 -13.43 8.88 15.27
C ILE A 65 -14.16 8.79 13.93
N SER A 66 -15.44 9.16 13.91
CA SER A 66 -16.35 8.82 12.83
C SER A 66 -16.31 7.29 12.61
N ASN A 67 -15.84 6.80 11.46
CA ASN A 67 -15.67 5.37 11.21
C ASN A 67 -14.21 4.91 11.27
N THR A 68 -13.26 5.82 11.52
CA THR A 68 -11.83 5.51 11.57
C THR A 68 -11.44 4.95 12.93
N ARG A 69 -10.89 3.75 12.93
CA ARG A 69 -10.43 3.05 14.13
C ARG A 69 -8.91 3.08 14.22
N PHE A 70 -8.37 3.22 15.41
CA PHE A 70 -6.93 3.19 15.63
C PHE A 70 -6.59 2.86 17.07
N TYR A 71 -5.42 2.25 17.24
CA TYR A 71 -4.80 2.05 18.53
C TYR A 71 -3.94 3.27 18.85
N PHE A 72 -4.10 3.83 20.02
CA PHE A 72 -3.44 5.06 20.45
C PHE A 72 -2.71 4.87 21.77
N LYS A 73 -1.45 5.28 21.81
CA LYS A 73 -0.66 5.36 23.04
C LYS A 73 -0.14 6.79 23.19
N GLN A 74 -0.54 7.45 24.27
CA GLN A 74 -0.14 8.83 24.53
C GLN A 74 1.36 8.89 24.86
N GLY A 75 2.06 9.85 24.27
CA GLY A 75 3.43 10.20 24.55
C GLY A 75 3.60 11.73 24.54
N THR A 76 4.59 12.23 23.81
CA THR A 76 4.85 13.68 23.62
C THR A 76 3.91 14.32 22.59
N ASP A 77 4.16 15.63 22.32
CA ASP A 77 3.42 16.41 21.30
C ASP A 77 3.79 16.04 19.86
N ASN A 78 4.70 15.09 19.64
CA ASN A 78 4.99 14.51 18.33
C ASN A 78 4.32 13.15 18.23
N ALA A 79 3.78 12.81 17.07
CA ALA A 79 3.16 11.51 16.86
C ALA A 79 3.90 10.69 15.80
N LEU A 80 3.89 9.35 15.99
CA LEU A 80 4.25 8.38 14.99
C LEU A 80 2.98 7.68 14.54
N ILE A 81 2.70 7.74 13.24
CA ILE A 81 1.50 7.17 12.63
C ILE A 81 1.90 6.02 11.71
N TYR A 82 1.35 4.85 11.96
CA TYR A 82 1.61 3.63 11.19
C TYR A 82 0.41 3.26 10.30
N TYR A 83 0.69 3.07 9.00
CA TYR A 83 -0.23 2.57 7.99
C TYR A 83 0.24 1.20 7.48
N HIS A 84 -0.57 0.17 7.71
CA HIS A 84 -0.21 -1.23 7.40
C HIS A 84 -0.36 -1.61 5.92
N GLY A 85 0.13 -2.78 5.56
CA GLY A 85 0.01 -3.37 4.23
C GLY A 85 -1.41 -3.86 3.90
N ASN A 86 -1.55 -4.56 2.78
CA ASN A 86 -2.84 -4.94 2.21
C ASN A 86 -3.51 -6.16 2.85
N ALA A 87 -2.78 -7.01 3.54
CA ALA A 87 -3.29 -8.26 4.12
C ALA A 87 -3.33 -8.22 5.64
N GLY A 88 -4.29 -8.93 6.23
CA GLY A 88 -4.50 -9.03 7.67
C GLY A 88 -5.12 -7.76 8.27
N SER A 89 -4.69 -7.40 9.46
CA SER A 89 -5.13 -6.23 10.22
C SER A 89 -3.95 -5.50 10.84
N THR A 90 -4.21 -4.38 11.45
CA THR A 90 -3.22 -3.69 12.29
C THR A 90 -2.79 -4.57 13.47
N CYS A 91 -3.69 -5.42 13.98
CA CYS A 91 -3.37 -6.34 15.07
C CYS A 91 -2.21 -7.28 14.76
N ASP A 92 -2.11 -7.78 13.53
CA ASP A 92 -1.00 -8.63 13.07
C ASP A 92 0.35 -7.90 13.06
N ARG A 93 0.34 -6.59 13.19
CA ARG A 93 1.53 -5.73 13.17
C ARG A 93 1.99 -5.33 14.57
N SER A 94 1.42 -5.93 15.60
CA SER A 94 1.77 -5.61 16.99
C SER A 94 3.26 -5.82 17.34
N LEU A 95 3.95 -6.73 16.65
CA LEU A 95 5.40 -6.93 16.84
C LEU A 95 6.24 -5.72 16.39
N ILE A 96 5.73 -4.91 15.45
CA ILE A 96 6.44 -3.71 14.97
C ILE A 96 6.39 -2.59 16.02
N LYS A 97 5.44 -2.59 16.94
CA LYS A 97 5.30 -1.54 17.95
C LYS A 97 6.57 -1.34 18.79
N GLU A 98 7.32 -2.42 19.06
CA GLU A 98 8.56 -2.36 19.82
C GLU A 98 9.58 -1.39 19.21
N PHE A 99 9.65 -1.29 17.88
CA PHE A 99 10.53 -0.31 17.21
C PHE A 99 10.14 1.15 17.47
N PHE A 100 8.89 1.40 17.86
CA PHE A 100 8.35 2.74 18.02
C PHE A 100 8.20 3.15 19.48
N GLU A 101 8.11 2.17 20.40
CA GLU A 101 7.85 2.42 21.82
C GLU A 101 9.06 2.93 22.60
N GLU A 102 10.28 2.74 22.08
CA GLU A 102 11.50 3.28 22.67
C GLU A 102 11.59 4.81 22.57
N ASN A 103 10.72 5.42 21.74
CA ASN A 103 10.55 6.86 21.63
C ASN A 103 9.41 7.35 22.50
N ASN A 104 9.53 8.57 22.97
CA ASN A 104 8.43 9.24 23.66
C ASN A 104 7.36 9.80 22.72
N TYR A 105 7.25 9.34 21.49
CA TYR A 105 6.16 9.74 20.57
C TYR A 105 4.80 9.30 21.08
N SER A 106 3.78 10.09 20.80
CA SER A 106 2.41 9.56 20.76
C SER A 106 2.29 8.61 19.58
N ILE A 107 1.84 7.37 19.80
CA ILE A 107 1.86 6.34 18.77
C ILE A 107 0.43 6.05 18.30
N ILE A 108 0.24 6.01 16.99
CA ILE A 108 -1.04 5.74 16.33
C ILE A 108 -0.87 4.63 15.31
N PHE A 109 -1.52 3.49 15.56
CA PHE A 109 -1.66 2.42 14.59
C PHE A 109 -3.05 2.47 13.97
N VAL A 110 -3.13 2.81 12.68
CA VAL A 110 -4.41 3.03 11.98
C VAL A 110 -4.97 1.71 11.49
N GLU A 111 -6.22 1.42 11.84
CA GLU A 111 -7.00 0.31 11.28
C GLU A 111 -7.91 0.85 10.17
N TYR A 112 -7.75 0.35 8.95
CA TYR A 112 -8.54 0.84 7.83
C TYR A 112 -10.00 0.45 7.94
N THR A 113 -10.89 1.35 7.53
CA THR A 113 -12.30 1.01 7.32
C THR A 113 -12.41 -0.14 6.31
N GLY A 114 -13.14 -1.20 6.69
CA GLY A 114 -13.27 -2.43 5.93
C GLY A 114 -12.29 -3.55 6.33
N TYR A 115 -11.40 -3.30 7.30
CA TYR A 115 -10.52 -4.31 7.91
C TYR A 115 -11.00 -4.67 9.33
N SER A 116 -10.38 -5.65 9.99
CA SER A 116 -10.69 -6.06 11.35
C SER A 116 -12.19 -6.26 11.60
N ASN A 117 -12.79 -7.19 10.89
CA ASN A 117 -14.22 -7.55 11.01
C ASN A 117 -15.18 -6.35 10.86
N ASP A 118 -14.79 -5.34 10.07
CA ASP A 118 -15.68 -4.25 9.71
C ASP A 118 -16.71 -4.72 8.67
N GLN A 119 -17.95 -4.29 8.83
CA GLN A 119 -19.05 -4.66 7.91
C GLN A 119 -18.97 -3.94 6.55
N THR A 120 -18.11 -2.94 6.41
CA THR A 120 -17.87 -2.25 5.14
C THR A 120 -16.81 -2.96 4.30
N LYS A 121 -16.77 -2.67 2.99
CA LYS A 121 -15.72 -3.18 2.12
C LYS A 121 -14.65 -2.11 1.94
N PRO A 122 -13.35 -2.46 2.09
CA PRO A 122 -12.29 -1.48 1.94
C PRO A 122 -12.22 -0.92 0.52
N ASN A 123 -11.88 0.36 0.42
CA ASN A 123 -11.57 1.02 -0.85
C ASN A 123 -10.72 2.27 -0.57
N LYS A 124 -10.06 2.76 -1.62
CA LYS A 124 -9.14 3.91 -1.54
C LYS A 124 -9.79 5.16 -0.93
N GLU A 125 -11.00 5.48 -1.37
CA GLU A 125 -11.70 6.70 -0.90
C GLU A 125 -11.93 6.64 0.61
N GLN A 126 -12.37 5.49 1.11
CA GLN A 126 -12.61 5.29 2.53
C GLN A 126 -11.30 5.32 3.33
N ILE A 127 -10.23 4.67 2.81
CA ILE A 127 -8.90 4.70 3.46
C ILE A 127 -8.34 6.13 3.48
N PHE A 128 -8.54 6.92 2.42
CA PHE A 128 -8.15 8.34 2.44
C PHE A 128 -8.98 9.15 3.44
N LYS A 129 -10.24 8.78 3.64
CA LYS A 129 -11.08 9.38 4.69
C LYS A 129 -10.56 9.07 6.09
N ASP A 130 -10.09 7.83 6.29
CA ASP A 130 -9.42 7.44 7.54
C ASP A 130 -8.20 8.33 7.79
N VAL A 131 -7.36 8.54 6.77
CA VAL A 131 -6.20 9.45 6.87
C VAL A 131 -6.61 10.87 7.25
N GLU A 132 -7.65 11.43 6.61
CA GLU A 132 -8.14 12.77 6.94
C GLU A 132 -8.64 12.87 8.40
N ASN A 133 -9.29 11.83 8.90
CA ASN A 133 -9.76 11.78 10.28
C ASN A 133 -8.59 11.71 11.27
N ILE A 134 -7.54 10.94 10.97
CA ILE A 134 -6.30 10.92 11.75
C ILE A 134 -5.62 12.30 11.71
N HIS A 135 -5.49 12.92 10.53
CA HIS A 135 -4.90 14.26 10.41
C HIS A 135 -5.65 15.31 11.25
N LYS A 136 -6.99 15.27 11.24
CA LYS A 136 -7.83 16.14 12.10
C LYS A 136 -7.64 15.83 13.58
N PHE A 137 -7.50 14.55 13.95
CA PHE A 137 -7.21 14.16 15.34
C PHE A 137 -5.88 14.72 15.81
N LEU A 138 -4.82 14.62 15.01
CA LEU A 138 -3.51 15.18 15.32
C LEU A 138 -3.58 16.69 15.54
N THR A 139 -4.21 17.40 14.61
CA THR A 139 -4.38 18.87 14.70
C THR A 139 -5.17 19.28 15.96
N LYS A 140 -6.27 18.59 16.25
CA LYS A 140 -7.12 18.89 17.43
C LYS A 140 -6.38 18.65 18.76
N ASN A 141 -5.45 17.71 18.79
CA ASN A 141 -4.67 17.36 19.99
C ASN A 141 -3.28 18.03 20.02
N ASN A 142 -3.01 18.99 19.14
CA ASN A 142 -1.73 19.72 19.03
C ASN A 142 -0.52 18.79 18.81
N LEU A 143 -0.72 17.65 18.14
CA LEU A 143 0.36 16.75 17.77
C LEU A 143 0.98 17.24 16.45
N ASN A 144 2.24 17.72 16.54
CA ASN A 144 2.93 18.41 15.45
C ASN A 144 4.24 17.69 15.07
N ASN A 145 4.81 18.05 13.91
CA ASN A 145 6.07 17.49 13.40
C ASN A 145 6.07 15.95 13.41
N ASN A 146 5.02 15.37 12.86
CA ASN A 146 4.74 13.96 12.96
C ASN A 146 5.64 13.12 12.07
N VAL A 147 5.91 11.89 12.50
CA VAL A 147 6.52 10.82 11.69
C VAL A 147 5.40 9.95 11.14
N VAL A 148 5.37 9.76 9.84
CA VAL A 148 4.41 8.86 9.18
C VAL A 148 5.15 7.69 8.57
N TYR A 149 4.71 6.48 8.89
CA TYR A 149 5.27 5.24 8.39
C TYR A 149 4.21 4.51 7.55
N GLY A 150 4.60 4.07 6.36
CA GLY A 150 3.73 3.28 5.47
C GLY A 150 4.45 2.10 4.84
N GLN A 151 3.88 0.90 4.97
CA GLN A 151 4.45 -0.32 4.40
C GLN A 151 3.58 -0.83 3.25
N SER A 152 4.17 -1.18 2.11
CA SER A 152 3.47 -1.81 0.99
C SER A 152 2.26 -0.95 0.54
N LEU A 153 1.01 -1.48 0.60
CA LEU A 153 -0.21 -0.71 0.38
C LEU A 153 -0.24 0.56 1.24
N GLY A 154 0.21 0.46 2.50
CA GLY A 154 0.25 1.58 3.44
C GLY A 154 1.10 2.77 2.97
N SER A 155 1.99 2.58 1.97
CA SER A 155 2.69 3.69 1.33
C SER A 155 1.73 4.68 0.65
N GLY A 156 0.57 4.23 0.17
CA GLY A 156 -0.48 5.07 -0.42
C GLY A 156 -1.09 6.05 0.60
N PRO A 157 -1.75 5.57 1.66
CA PRO A 157 -2.29 6.43 2.71
C PRO A 157 -1.22 7.26 3.44
N ALA A 158 0.01 6.73 3.64
CA ALA A 158 1.12 7.50 4.20
C ALA A 158 1.53 8.68 3.31
N SER A 159 1.63 8.47 1.99
CA SER A 159 1.90 9.53 1.02
C SER A 159 0.77 10.56 0.96
N TYR A 160 -0.49 10.11 1.04
CA TYR A 160 -1.64 11.00 1.12
C TYR A 160 -1.60 11.85 2.41
N HIS A 161 -1.28 11.23 3.56
CA HIS A 161 -1.11 11.99 4.81
C HIS A 161 -0.03 13.06 4.68
N ALA A 162 1.12 12.72 4.10
CA ALA A 162 2.19 13.68 3.86
C ALA A 162 1.76 14.86 2.95
N SER A 163 0.87 14.62 2.00
CA SER A 163 0.32 15.67 1.12
C SER A 163 -0.64 16.62 1.84
N LEU A 164 -1.25 16.22 2.96
CA LEU A 164 -2.10 17.07 3.79
C LEU A 164 -1.30 18.03 4.69
N GLY A 165 0.00 17.80 4.85
CA GLY A 165 0.89 18.59 5.69
C GLY A 165 1.08 18.05 7.11
N ASN A 166 1.84 18.80 7.93
CA ASN A 166 2.18 18.45 9.33
C ASN A 166 2.92 17.10 9.49
N VAL A 167 3.70 16.71 8.47
CA VAL A 167 4.55 15.52 8.47
C VAL A 167 6.00 15.95 8.33
N GLY A 168 6.77 15.82 9.39
CA GLY A 168 8.20 16.17 9.43
C GLY A 168 9.08 15.10 8.79
N LYS A 169 8.71 13.82 9.00
CA LYS A 169 9.42 12.66 8.43
C LYS A 169 8.44 11.67 7.85
N LEU A 170 8.73 11.16 6.66
CA LEU A 170 7.99 10.10 6.00
C LEU A 170 8.89 8.90 5.77
N ILE A 171 8.49 7.74 6.26
CA ILE A 171 9.19 6.46 6.10
C ILE A 171 8.31 5.54 5.25
N LEU A 172 8.80 5.13 4.10
CA LEU A 172 8.11 4.21 3.20
C LEU A 172 8.90 2.91 3.05
N VAL A 173 8.26 1.79 3.38
CA VAL A 173 8.85 0.45 3.26
C VAL A 173 8.20 -0.30 2.14
N SER A 174 9.01 -0.80 1.20
CA SER A 174 8.56 -1.51 0.00
C SER A 174 7.43 -0.75 -0.75
N PRO A 175 7.59 0.57 -1.04
CA PRO A 175 6.55 1.34 -1.70
C PRO A 175 6.50 1.05 -3.21
N PHE A 176 5.32 1.24 -3.80
CA PHE A 176 5.17 1.36 -5.25
C PHE A 176 5.20 2.84 -5.69
N SER A 177 5.54 3.10 -6.97
CA SER A 177 5.44 4.45 -7.56
C SER A 177 3.98 4.89 -7.73
N SER A 178 3.15 3.98 -8.31
CA SER A 178 1.69 4.05 -8.31
C SER A 178 1.12 2.62 -8.34
N MET A 179 -0.08 2.43 -7.81
CA MET A 179 -0.78 1.14 -7.88
C MET A 179 -1.03 0.76 -9.35
N ARG A 180 -1.32 1.73 -10.20
CA ARG A 180 -1.49 1.57 -11.64
C ARG A 180 -0.25 0.99 -12.30
N ASP A 181 0.94 1.53 -12.01
CA ASP A 181 2.19 1.01 -12.55
C ASP A 181 2.48 -0.40 -12.05
N LEU A 182 2.23 -0.66 -10.76
CA LEU A 182 2.42 -1.99 -10.18
C LEU A 182 1.53 -3.03 -10.87
N ILE A 183 0.24 -2.78 -11.02
CA ILE A 183 -0.68 -3.71 -11.66
C ILE A 183 -0.35 -3.85 -13.15
N LYS A 184 -0.01 -2.75 -13.84
CA LYS A 184 0.41 -2.79 -15.25
C LYS A 184 1.68 -3.63 -15.45
N SER A 185 2.61 -3.63 -14.51
CA SER A 185 3.81 -4.46 -14.58
C SER A 185 3.49 -5.96 -14.51
N LYS A 186 2.43 -6.33 -13.79
CA LYS A 186 1.97 -7.72 -13.60
C LYS A 186 0.95 -8.17 -14.67
N ILE A 187 0.07 -7.28 -15.10
CA ILE A 187 -1.04 -7.57 -16.04
C ILE A 187 -0.88 -6.70 -17.29
N LYS A 188 -0.10 -7.20 -18.27
CA LYS A 188 0.25 -6.44 -19.49
C LYS A 188 -0.86 -6.43 -20.56
N ILE A 189 -1.83 -7.37 -20.48
CA ILE A 189 -2.84 -7.58 -21.53
C ILE A 189 -4.07 -6.68 -21.41
N TYR A 190 -4.28 -6.03 -20.26
CA TYR A 190 -5.43 -5.14 -20.03
C TYR A 190 -5.01 -3.67 -19.94
N PRO A 191 -5.88 -2.75 -20.38
CA PRO A 191 -5.63 -1.30 -20.30
C PRO A 191 -5.87 -0.78 -18.86
N VAL A 192 -5.02 -1.22 -17.92
CA VAL A 192 -5.14 -0.91 -16.48
C VAL A 192 -5.26 0.59 -16.22
N SER A 193 -4.62 1.43 -17.05
CA SER A 193 -4.68 2.89 -16.93
C SER A 193 -6.09 3.48 -17.04
N ILE A 194 -7.04 2.76 -17.67
CA ILE A 194 -8.40 3.24 -17.90
C ILE A 194 -9.37 2.69 -16.86
N ILE A 195 -9.12 1.48 -16.35
CA ILE A 195 -10.09 0.71 -15.56
C ILE A 195 -9.82 0.68 -14.06
N LEU A 196 -8.59 1.02 -13.64
CA LEU A 196 -8.23 0.99 -12.23
C LEU A 196 -8.80 2.19 -11.48
N THR A 197 -9.70 1.92 -10.52
CA THR A 197 -10.28 2.93 -9.62
C THR A 197 -9.47 3.09 -8.34
N GLU A 198 -8.79 2.03 -7.90
CA GLU A 198 -8.01 1.95 -6.66
C GLU A 198 -6.54 2.38 -6.88
N ASP A 199 -6.34 3.50 -7.60
CA ASP A 199 -5.00 3.99 -7.90
C ASP A 199 -4.47 4.90 -6.78
N TYR A 200 -3.52 4.40 -6.00
CA TYR A 200 -2.69 5.17 -5.10
C TYR A 200 -1.46 5.65 -5.88
N ASN A 201 -1.41 6.92 -6.26
CA ASN A 201 -0.29 7.48 -7.01
C ASN A 201 0.66 8.22 -6.06
N ASN A 202 1.62 7.48 -5.48
CA ASN A 202 2.59 8.03 -4.54
C ASN A 202 3.47 9.10 -5.19
N GLN A 203 3.77 8.97 -6.49
CA GLN A 203 4.55 9.95 -7.25
C GLN A 203 3.87 11.33 -7.25
N ASP A 204 2.55 11.37 -7.51
CA ASP A 204 1.79 12.62 -7.55
C ASP A 204 1.54 13.15 -6.14
N LEU A 205 1.18 12.27 -5.19
CA LEU A 205 0.91 12.63 -3.79
C LEU A 205 2.13 13.31 -3.13
N LEU A 206 3.34 12.85 -3.45
CA LEU A 206 4.59 13.37 -2.89
C LEU A 206 5.27 14.44 -3.75
N SER A 207 4.65 14.89 -4.84
CA SER A 207 5.27 15.84 -5.77
C SER A 207 5.70 17.16 -5.13
N ASN A 208 5.00 17.58 -4.08
CA ASN A 208 5.27 18.81 -3.31
C ASN A 208 5.80 18.54 -1.88
N TYR A 209 6.07 17.28 -1.53
CA TYR A 209 6.61 16.95 -0.21
C TYR A 209 8.12 17.20 -0.18
N ASN A 210 8.58 18.13 0.66
CA ASN A 210 9.98 18.56 0.73
C ASN A 210 10.65 18.27 2.08
N ASN A 211 9.93 17.68 3.05
CA ASN A 211 10.50 17.26 4.32
C ASN A 211 11.26 15.94 4.18
N ARG A 212 11.79 15.41 5.25
CA ARG A 212 12.61 14.19 5.25
C ARG A 212 11.81 12.98 4.76
N LEU A 213 12.33 12.28 3.73
CA LEU A 213 11.78 11.05 3.17
C LEU A 213 12.82 9.93 3.22
N LEU A 214 12.53 8.85 3.93
CA LEU A 214 13.29 7.61 3.92
C LEU A 214 12.49 6.53 3.17
N ILE A 215 13.11 5.91 2.18
CA ILE A 215 12.57 4.75 1.46
C ILE A 215 13.46 3.54 1.74
N LEU A 216 12.88 2.46 2.26
CA LEU A 216 13.54 1.17 2.47
C LEU A 216 12.90 0.12 1.56
N HIS A 217 13.70 -0.71 0.88
CA HIS A 217 13.16 -1.74 -0.01
C HIS A 217 14.04 -2.99 -0.03
N GLY A 218 13.43 -4.17 0.03
CA GLY A 218 14.13 -5.44 -0.14
C GLY A 218 14.56 -5.65 -1.59
N GLY A 219 15.85 -5.98 -1.81
CA GLY A 219 16.38 -6.18 -3.17
C GLY A 219 15.71 -7.34 -3.92
N GLU A 220 15.22 -8.36 -3.18
CA GLU A 220 14.56 -9.55 -3.71
C GLU A 220 13.02 -9.50 -3.61
N ASP A 221 12.43 -8.33 -3.41
CA ASP A 221 10.97 -8.16 -3.33
C ASP A 221 10.29 -8.56 -4.64
N LYS A 222 9.52 -9.67 -4.60
CA LYS A 222 8.74 -10.20 -5.72
C LYS A 222 7.31 -9.68 -5.76
N GLN A 223 6.81 -9.14 -4.63
CA GLN A 223 5.46 -8.59 -4.55
C GLN A 223 5.43 -7.18 -5.15
N ILE A 224 6.33 -6.32 -4.73
CA ILE A 224 6.55 -4.99 -5.30
C ILE A 224 8.02 -4.90 -5.73
N PRO A 225 8.34 -5.17 -7.01
CA PRO A 225 9.73 -5.14 -7.47
C PRO A 225 10.42 -3.81 -7.17
N VAL A 226 11.68 -3.87 -6.74
CA VAL A 226 12.48 -2.72 -6.28
C VAL A 226 12.55 -1.55 -7.26
N HIS A 227 12.32 -1.79 -8.56
CA HIS A 227 12.29 -0.71 -9.55
C HIS A 227 11.13 0.29 -9.32
N HIS A 228 10.06 -0.09 -8.58
CA HIS A 228 8.99 0.83 -8.22
C HIS A 228 9.45 1.89 -7.22
N SER A 229 10.18 1.49 -6.18
CA SER A 229 10.74 2.46 -5.22
C SER A 229 11.85 3.31 -5.84
N ARG A 230 12.66 2.75 -6.75
CA ARG A 230 13.63 3.53 -7.54
C ARG A 230 12.94 4.59 -8.37
N LYS A 231 11.88 4.21 -9.12
CA LYS A 231 11.09 5.13 -9.91
C LYS A 231 10.48 6.25 -9.05
N LEU A 232 9.93 5.90 -7.88
CA LEU A 232 9.39 6.87 -6.93
C LEU A 232 10.49 7.85 -6.48
N TYR A 233 11.62 7.32 -6.02
CA TYR A 233 12.74 8.13 -5.55
C TYR A 233 13.27 9.07 -6.62
N GLU A 234 13.55 8.57 -7.82
CA GLU A 234 14.11 9.34 -8.93
C GLU A 234 13.14 10.42 -9.44
N GLY A 235 11.83 10.13 -9.44
CA GLY A 235 10.81 11.04 -9.95
C GLY A 235 10.42 12.18 -9.00
N LEU A 236 10.82 12.12 -7.72
CA LEU A 236 10.56 13.20 -6.76
C LEU A 236 11.64 14.28 -6.81
N LYS A 237 11.24 15.54 -6.77
CA LYS A 237 12.16 16.70 -6.74
C LYS A 237 12.74 16.97 -5.34
N ASN A 238 12.19 16.36 -4.30
CA ASN A 238 12.67 16.47 -2.93
C ASN A 238 14.16 16.14 -2.84
N THR A 239 14.97 17.00 -2.24
CA THR A 239 16.41 16.81 -2.02
C THR A 239 16.73 16.22 -0.66
N ASN A 240 15.80 16.27 0.30
CA ASN A 240 15.92 15.68 1.64
C ASN A 240 15.36 14.26 1.66
N LYS A 241 15.86 13.40 0.78
CA LYS A 241 15.38 12.02 0.63
C LYS A 241 16.53 11.02 0.57
N GLU A 242 16.26 9.83 1.05
CA GLU A 242 17.20 8.70 1.04
C GLU A 242 16.49 7.43 0.58
N HIS A 243 17.18 6.58 -0.16
CA HIS A 243 16.68 5.29 -0.63
C HIS A 243 17.70 4.20 -0.32
N ILE A 244 17.34 3.27 0.55
CA ILE A 244 18.20 2.16 0.96
C ILE A 244 17.59 0.86 0.42
N ILE A 245 18.35 0.18 -0.42
CA ILE A 245 18.02 -1.17 -0.91
C ILE A 245 18.73 -2.17 -0.01
N ILE A 246 17.98 -3.09 0.56
CA ILE A 246 18.48 -4.12 1.48
C ILE A 246 18.56 -5.42 0.71
N GLU A 247 19.75 -5.76 0.25
CA GLU A 247 20.00 -6.97 -0.54
C GLU A 247 19.71 -8.24 0.27
N ASN A 248 19.33 -9.33 -0.43
CA ASN A 248 18.99 -10.63 0.14
C ASN A 248 17.73 -10.65 1.03
N PHE A 249 16.90 -9.61 0.98
CA PHE A 249 15.59 -9.56 1.67
C PHE A 249 14.47 -9.28 0.68
N GLY A 250 13.31 -9.89 0.92
CA GLY A 250 12.10 -9.72 0.13
C GLY A 250 11.11 -8.75 0.78
N HIS A 251 9.81 -8.95 0.45
CA HIS A 251 8.73 -8.10 0.90
C HIS A 251 8.39 -8.28 2.38
N ASP A 252 8.35 -9.53 2.82
CA ASP A 252 7.79 -9.92 4.12
C ASP A 252 8.87 -10.12 5.20
N ASP A 253 10.15 -10.20 4.85
CA ASP A 253 11.25 -10.47 5.74
C ASP A 253 12.25 -9.31 5.90
N ILE A 254 12.07 -8.21 5.19
CA ILE A 254 12.95 -7.01 5.25
C ILE A 254 13.16 -6.50 6.68
N TRP A 255 12.15 -6.61 7.54
CA TRP A 255 12.19 -6.17 8.94
C TRP A 255 13.15 -7.01 9.82
N LEU A 256 13.58 -8.20 9.37
CA LEU A 256 14.59 -9.02 10.05
C LEU A 256 16.01 -8.47 9.86
N SER A 257 16.23 -7.63 8.84
CA SER A 257 17.52 -7.05 8.53
C SER A 257 18.02 -6.12 9.64
N SER A 258 19.28 -6.25 10.03
CA SER A 258 19.93 -5.31 10.94
C SER A 258 20.06 -3.92 10.32
N ILE A 259 20.23 -3.83 8.98
CA ILE A 259 20.27 -2.57 8.24
C ILE A 259 18.90 -1.88 8.35
N PHE A 260 17.80 -2.63 8.15
CA PHE A 260 16.45 -2.10 8.31
C PHE A 260 16.23 -1.52 9.72
N LYS A 261 16.51 -2.34 10.75
CA LYS A 261 16.36 -1.93 12.16
C LYS A 261 17.15 -0.67 12.46
N LYS A 262 18.43 -0.66 12.09
CA LYS A 262 19.31 0.51 12.29
C LYS A 262 18.76 1.73 11.57
N SER A 263 18.34 1.62 10.31
CA SER A 263 17.81 2.75 9.52
C SER A 263 16.56 3.36 10.15
N ILE A 264 15.65 2.53 10.68
CA ILE A 264 14.45 3.01 11.39
C ILE A 264 14.84 3.73 12.68
N LEU A 265 15.73 3.13 13.51
CA LEU A 265 16.16 3.71 14.78
C LEU A 265 16.90 5.05 14.57
N ASP A 266 17.80 5.10 13.58
CA ASP A 266 18.54 6.33 13.22
C ASP A 266 17.55 7.42 12.76
N GLU A 267 16.56 7.06 11.91
CA GLU A 267 15.55 8.01 11.43
C GLU A 267 14.65 8.55 12.56
N LEU A 268 14.35 7.71 13.55
CA LEU A 268 13.59 8.08 14.74
C LEU A 268 14.44 8.77 15.83
N ASN A 269 15.78 8.90 15.64
CA ASN A 269 16.75 9.43 16.61
C ASN A 269 16.83 8.58 17.90
N ILE A 270 16.65 7.27 17.81
CA ILE A 270 16.84 6.33 18.92
C ILE A 270 18.32 5.94 18.96
N LYS A 271 18.98 6.17 20.09
CA LYS A 271 20.36 5.68 20.31
C LYS A 271 20.26 4.21 20.73
N LEU A 272 20.94 3.35 19.99
CA LEU A 272 21.19 1.95 20.37
C LEU A 272 22.09 1.85 21.59
#